data_1a12c5e3bf38c744c132a9e5f99412a1
#
_entry.id   1a12c5e3bf38c744c132a9e5f99412a1
#
_cell.length_a   1.000
_cell.length_b   1.000
_cell.length_c   1.000
_cell.angle_alpha   90.00
_cell.angle_beta   90.00
_cell.angle_gamma   90.00
#
_symmetry.space_group_name_H-M   'P 1'
#
loop_
_entity.id
_entity.type
_entity.pdbx_description
1 polymer ?
#
loop_
_entity_poly.entity_id
_entity_poly.type
_entity_poly.pdbx_seq_one_letter_code
_entity_poly.pdbx_strand_id
1 'polypeptide(L)'
;GLAQQLTYLKSQLAQAQRAEQERVERERERAAAEAERKQAENERKLQEQSKVLSALAPVQKNLDALQQKVSQIEEGRKREMGALGEQLKGLGEQQARLDRETNALSSALRNNKVRGAWGEAQLRNIVESAGLLEHVDFDTQVVVTDVDGHTQRPDMIIHMPGGKTIPIDAKAPYADYQKACEIPDTATPEELTRKSELLHAHAKAVREHVKTLGDKAYWNAFDDAPDFVVAFIPNESLLQAALETDPTLMDDAFARKVAL
;
A
#
# COMPACT_ATOMS: atom_id res chain seq x y z
N GLY A 1 -58.62 -8.32 -59.93
CA GLY A 1 -57.92 -7.26 -60.65
C GLY A 1 -57.13 -6.28 -59.79
N LEU A 2 -56.79 -5.16 -60.29
CA LEU A 2 -55.94 -4.12 -59.68
C LEU A 2 -56.37 -3.70 -58.24
N ALA A 3 -57.67 -3.63 -57.95
CA ALA A 3 -58.20 -3.26 -56.64
C ALA A 3 -57.83 -4.28 -55.54
N GLN A 4 -57.85 -5.56 -55.85
CA GLN A 4 -57.43 -6.63 -54.90
C GLN A 4 -55.91 -6.61 -54.63
N GLN A 5 -55.13 -6.31 -55.60
CA GLN A 5 -53.66 -6.15 -55.45
C GLN A 5 -53.33 -4.92 -54.58
N LEU A 6 -54.07 -3.84 -54.76
CA LEU A 6 -53.90 -2.61 -53.98
C LEU A 6 -54.27 -2.81 -52.50
N THR A 7 -55.34 -3.57 -52.21
CA THR A 7 -55.75 -3.93 -50.86
C THR A 7 -54.72 -4.86 -50.21
N TYR A 8 -54.20 -5.81 -50.95
CA TYR A 8 -53.13 -6.70 -50.42
C TYR A 8 -51.85 -5.95 -50.10
N LEU A 9 -51.39 -5.06 -50.98
CA LEU A 9 -50.23 -4.22 -50.74
C LEU A 9 -50.39 -3.28 -49.54
N LYS A 10 -51.61 -2.69 -49.36
CA LYS A 10 -51.91 -1.88 -48.19
C LYS A 10 -51.88 -2.68 -46.88
N SER A 11 -52.38 -3.93 -46.92
CA SER A 11 -52.33 -4.80 -45.73
C SER A 11 -50.88 -5.20 -45.38
N GLN A 12 -50.05 -5.51 -46.36
CA GLN A 12 -48.63 -5.80 -46.18
C GLN A 12 -47.88 -4.60 -45.63
N LEU A 13 -48.12 -3.38 -46.15
CA LEU A 13 -47.52 -2.15 -45.67
C LEU A 13 -47.91 -1.88 -44.21
N ALA A 14 -49.22 -2.06 -43.89
CA ALA A 14 -49.71 -1.88 -42.51
C ALA A 14 -49.11 -2.90 -41.53
N GLN A 15 -48.92 -4.15 -41.96
CA GLN A 15 -48.22 -5.16 -41.16
C GLN A 15 -46.72 -4.82 -40.96
N ALA A 16 -46.02 -4.38 -42.02
CA ALA A 16 -44.63 -3.96 -41.93
C ALA A 16 -44.46 -2.74 -41.01
N GLN A 17 -45.37 -1.77 -41.08
CA GLN A 17 -45.36 -0.60 -40.19
C GLN A 17 -45.62 -0.98 -38.74
N ARG A 18 -46.54 -1.91 -38.45
CA ARG A 18 -46.76 -2.40 -37.08
C ARG A 18 -45.56 -3.14 -36.54
N ALA A 19 -44.97 -4.03 -37.34
CA ALA A 19 -43.76 -4.75 -36.96
C ALA A 19 -42.60 -3.82 -36.67
N GLU A 20 -42.42 -2.76 -37.45
CA GLU A 20 -41.40 -1.75 -37.24
C GLU A 20 -41.67 -0.91 -35.98
N GLN A 21 -42.93 -0.52 -35.74
CA GLN A 21 -43.33 0.18 -34.50
C GLN A 21 -43.05 -0.68 -33.28
N GLU A 22 -43.43 -1.95 -33.28
CA GLU A 22 -43.15 -2.89 -32.17
C GLU A 22 -41.64 -3.13 -31.97
N ARG A 23 -40.85 -3.08 -33.03
CA ARG A 23 -39.38 -3.19 -32.93
C ARG A 23 -38.80 -1.96 -32.26
N VAL A 24 -39.21 -0.76 -32.69
CA VAL A 24 -38.74 0.51 -32.11
C VAL A 24 -39.16 0.64 -30.63
N GLU A 25 -40.39 0.18 -30.31
CA GLU A 25 -40.88 0.22 -28.94
C GLU A 25 -40.08 -0.73 -28.03
N ARG A 26 -39.81 -1.96 -28.48
CA ARG A 26 -38.93 -2.90 -27.78
C ARG A 26 -37.48 -2.41 -27.63
N GLU A 27 -36.94 -1.71 -28.63
CA GLU A 27 -35.61 -1.09 -28.51
C GLU A 27 -35.61 0.07 -27.49
N ARG A 28 -36.68 0.88 -27.46
CA ARG A 28 -36.84 1.94 -26.46
C ARG A 28 -36.97 1.39 -25.04
N GLU A 29 -37.76 0.35 -24.85
CA GLU A 29 -37.89 -0.32 -23.56
C GLU A 29 -36.56 -0.92 -23.08
N ARG A 30 -35.80 -1.57 -23.98
CA ARG A 30 -34.49 -2.10 -23.67
C ARG A 30 -33.47 -0.99 -23.31
N ALA A 31 -33.50 0.11 -24.08
CA ALA A 31 -32.64 1.26 -23.80
C ALA A 31 -33.01 1.94 -22.48
N ALA A 32 -34.28 2.07 -22.17
CA ALA A 32 -34.74 2.60 -20.87
C ALA A 32 -34.34 1.70 -19.69
N ALA A 33 -34.53 0.38 -19.82
CA ALA A 33 -34.14 -0.57 -18.80
C ALA A 33 -32.62 -0.63 -18.58
N GLU A 34 -31.83 -0.47 -19.67
CA GLU A 34 -30.38 -0.39 -19.57
C GLU A 34 -29.92 0.92 -18.89
N ALA A 35 -30.57 2.05 -19.21
CA ALA A 35 -30.29 3.33 -18.57
C ALA A 35 -30.63 3.30 -17.07
N GLU A 36 -31.73 2.70 -16.71
CA GLU A 36 -32.17 2.54 -15.31
C GLU A 36 -31.18 1.63 -14.52
N ARG A 37 -30.73 0.54 -15.14
CA ARG A 37 -29.68 -0.32 -14.57
C ARG A 37 -28.37 0.43 -14.35
N LYS A 38 -27.93 1.22 -15.32
CA LYS A 38 -26.71 2.04 -15.21
C LYS A 38 -26.83 3.11 -14.13
N GLN A 39 -27.99 3.73 -14.01
CA GLN A 39 -28.25 4.70 -12.93
C GLN A 39 -28.21 4.02 -11.56
N ALA A 40 -28.90 2.90 -11.38
CA ALA A 40 -28.88 2.15 -10.12
C ALA A 40 -27.48 1.64 -9.75
N GLU A 41 -26.69 1.23 -10.74
CA GLU A 41 -25.28 0.84 -10.51
C GLU A 41 -24.42 2.03 -10.09
N ASN A 42 -24.61 3.19 -10.72
CA ASN A 42 -23.87 4.41 -10.35
C ASN A 42 -24.27 4.89 -8.95
N GLU A 43 -25.55 4.85 -8.61
CA GLU A 43 -26.03 5.20 -7.26
C GLU A 43 -25.44 4.26 -6.19
N ARG A 44 -25.39 2.95 -6.47
CA ARG A 44 -24.73 1.98 -5.57
C ARG A 44 -23.25 2.29 -5.39
N LYS A 45 -22.51 2.56 -6.49
CA LYS A 45 -21.10 2.95 -6.43
C LYS A 45 -20.89 4.23 -5.62
N LEU A 46 -21.76 5.23 -5.81
CA LEU A 46 -21.71 6.48 -5.03
C LEU A 46 -21.97 6.26 -3.54
N GLN A 47 -22.96 5.40 -3.21
CA GLN A 47 -23.24 5.02 -1.82
C GLN A 47 -22.09 4.25 -1.18
N GLU A 48 -21.46 3.33 -1.89
CA GLU A 48 -20.30 2.60 -1.40
C GLU A 48 -19.10 3.53 -1.18
N GLN A 49 -18.84 4.43 -2.13
CA GLN A 49 -17.80 5.47 -1.97
C GLN A 49 -18.08 6.39 -0.77
N SER A 50 -19.35 6.80 -0.58
CA SER A 50 -19.75 7.62 0.56
C SER A 50 -19.57 6.89 1.90
N LYS A 51 -19.87 5.58 1.96
CA LYS A 51 -19.62 4.75 3.15
C LYS A 51 -18.14 4.63 3.46
N VAL A 52 -17.29 4.44 2.43
CA VAL A 52 -15.83 4.39 2.59
C VAL A 52 -15.29 5.74 3.09
N LEU A 53 -15.74 6.85 2.49
CA LEU A 53 -15.35 8.19 2.94
C LEU A 53 -15.79 8.47 4.38
N SER A 54 -17.02 8.05 4.76
CA SER A 54 -17.51 8.20 6.13
C SER A 54 -16.73 7.34 7.14
N ALA A 55 -16.28 6.15 6.72
CA ALA A 55 -15.43 5.28 7.55
C ALA A 55 -13.99 5.83 7.68
N LEU A 56 -13.51 6.61 6.69
CA LEU A 56 -12.20 7.27 6.72
C LEU A 56 -12.21 8.60 7.52
N ALA A 57 -13.38 9.23 7.70
CA ALA A 57 -13.49 10.49 8.44
C ALA A 57 -12.92 10.44 9.88
N PRO A 58 -13.10 9.35 10.67
CA PRO A 58 -12.46 9.22 11.98
C PRO A 58 -10.95 9.12 11.89
N VAL A 59 -10.44 8.43 10.85
CA VAL A 59 -8.99 8.29 10.62
C VAL A 59 -8.37 9.65 10.30
N GLN A 60 -9.03 10.43 9.45
CA GLN A 60 -8.59 11.78 9.11
C GLN A 60 -8.59 12.70 10.34
N LYS A 61 -9.63 12.62 11.18
CA LYS A 61 -9.72 13.39 12.43
C LYS A 61 -8.63 12.97 13.44
N ASN A 62 -8.29 11.69 13.48
CA ASN A 62 -7.21 11.20 14.33
C ASN A 62 -5.83 11.59 13.79
N LEU A 63 -5.65 11.60 12.47
CA LEU A 63 -4.44 12.11 11.82
C LEU A 63 -4.24 13.61 12.08
N ASP A 64 -5.29 14.42 11.97
CA ASP A 64 -5.23 15.85 12.27
C ASP A 64 -4.89 16.10 13.76
N ALA A 65 -5.48 15.32 14.66
CA ALA A 65 -5.17 15.39 16.09
C ALA A 65 -3.73 14.93 16.40
N LEU A 66 -3.23 13.92 15.67
CA LEU A 66 -1.84 13.47 15.77
C LEU A 66 -0.90 14.55 15.22
N GLN A 67 -1.24 15.17 14.10
CA GLN A 67 -0.45 16.24 13.48
C GLN A 67 -0.35 17.46 14.41
N GLN A 68 -1.45 17.82 15.10
CA GLN A 68 -1.45 18.84 16.14
C GLN A 68 -0.59 18.44 17.36
N LYS A 69 -0.68 17.19 17.81
CA LYS A 69 0.18 16.67 18.91
C LYS A 69 1.66 16.65 18.51
N VAL A 70 1.97 16.21 17.29
CA VAL A 70 3.33 16.24 16.74
C VAL A 70 3.86 17.66 16.68
N SER A 71 3.04 18.63 16.20
CA SER A 71 3.43 20.05 16.18
C SER A 71 3.68 20.61 17.59
N GLN A 72 2.85 20.25 18.57
CA GLN A 72 3.04 20.66 19.98
C GLN A 72 4.29 20.01 20.59
N ILE A 73 4.57 18.75 20.26
CA ILE A 73 5.78 18.05 20.69
C ILE A 73 7.02 18.67 20.01
N GLU A 74 6.92 19.04 18.73
CA GLU A 74 8.02 19.73 18.03
C GLU A 74 8.29 21.13 18.58
N GLU A 75 7.26 21.89 18.93
CA GLU A 75 7.43 23.19 19.57
C GLU A 75 7.99 23.09 20.99
N GLY A 76 7.56 22.09 21.76
CA GLY A 76 8.14 21.75 23.07
C GLY A 76 9.61 21.37 22.93
N ARG A 77 9.92 20.51 21.95
CA ARG A 77 11.28 20.05 21.62
C ARG A 77 12.17 21.19 21.13
N LYS A 78 11.64 22.15 20.35
CA LYS A 78 12.40 23.37 19.96
C LYS A 78 12.78 24.24 21.16
N ARG A 79 11.88 24.36 22.14
CA ARG A 79 12.18 25.11 23.38
C ARG A 79 13.19 24.36 24.26
N GLU A 80 13.06 23.04 24.37
CA GLU A 80 14.05 22.22 25.11
C GLU A 80 15.41 22.21 24.40
N MET A 81 15.44 22.14 23.04
CA MET A 81 16.67 22.24 22.26
C MET A 81 17.32 23.63 22.34
N GLY A 82 16.55 24.70 22.52
CA GLY A 82 17.08 26.04 22.78
C GLY A 82 17.78 26.14 24.13
N ALA A 83 17.23 25.48 25.18
CA ALA A 83 17.86 25.37 26.49
C ALA A 83 19.07 24.40 26.51
N LEU A 84 19.02 23.35 25.70
CA LEU A 84 20.13 22.41 25.49
C LEU A 84 21.28 23.02 24.66
N GLY A 85 21.00 24.01 23.79
CA GLY A 85 22.01 24.69 22.98
C GLY A 85 23.08 25.40 23.80
N GLU A 86 22.75 25.87 25.02
CA GLU A 86 23.75 26.42 25.94
C GLU A 86 24.55 25.34 26.70
N GLN A 87 23.97 24.16 26.91
CA GLN A 87 24.70 23.01 27.51
C GLN A 87 25.58 22.26 26.48
N LEU A 88 25.34 22.44 25.17
CA LEU A 88 26.04 21.77 24.08
C LEU A 88 27.47 22.31 23.79
N LYS A 89 27.89 23.40 24.42
CA LYS A 89 29.28 23.91 24.34
C LYS A 89 30.33 22.97 24.95
N GLY A 90 29.90 21.99 25.75
CA GLY A 90 30.75 20.94 26.35
C GLY A 90 30.86 19.63 25.54
N LEU A 91 30.29 19.56 24.35
CA LEU A 91 29.97 18.31 23.64
C LEU A 91 30.99 17.80 22.61
N GLY A 92 32.19 18.28 22.60
CA GLY A 92 33.29 17.62 21.81
C GLY A 92 33.47 16.14 22.18
N GLU A 93 33.23 15.76 23.42
CA GLU A 93 33.32 14.35 23.88
C GLU A 93 32.06 13.54 23.56
N GLN A 94 30.88 14.18 23.47
CA GLN A 94 29.62 13.51 23.14
C GLN A 94 29.50 13.19 21.64
N GLN A 95 30.08 14.02 20.77
CA GLN A 95 30.11 13.75 19.33
C GLN A 95 30.91 12.48 19.00
N ALA A 96 32.04 12.29 19.68
CA ALA A 96 32.83 11.05 19.55
C ALA A 96 32.12 9.82 20.14
N ARG A 97 31.15 10.02 21.04
CA ARG A 97 30.31 8.94 21.57
C ARG A 97 29.16 8.62 20.62
N LEU A 98 28.52 9.64 20.04
CA LEU A 98 27.49 9.47 19.01
C LEU A 98 28.06 8.78 17.76
N ASP A 99 29.24 9.15 17.30
CA ASP A 99 29.92 8.49 16.18
C ASP A 99 30.22 7.02 16.48
N ARG A 100 30.58 6.70 17.72
CA ARG A 100 30.76 5.30 18.14
C ARG A 100 29.43 4.53 18.22
N GLU A 101 28.37 5.13 18.73
CA GLU A 101 27.04 4.51 18.79
C GLU A 101 26.41 4.36 17.40
N THR A 102 26.58 5.36 16.53
CA THR A 102 26.11 5.29 15.13
C THR A 102 26.88 4.22 14.34
N ASN A 103 28.20 4.11 14.54
CA ASN A 103 29.02 3.06 13.93
C ASN A 103 28.68 1.67 14.50
N ALA A 104 28.36 1.57 15.79
CA ALA A 104 27.92 0.32 16.42
C ALA A 104 26.53 -0.09 15.89
N LEU A 105 25.59 0.87 15.74
CA LEU A 105 24.27 0.63 15.16
C LEU A 105 24.38 0.25 13.67
N SER A 106 25.19 0.97 12.90
CA SER A 106 25.47 0.63 11.51
C SER A 106 26.11 -0.76 11.37
N SER A 107 27.04 -1.11 12.26
CA SER A 107 27.65 -2.43 12.30
C SER A 107 26.65 -3.52 12.75
N ALA A 108 25.76 -3.23 13.68
CA ALA A 108 24.71 -4.14 14.10
C ALA A 108 23.68 -4.38 12.97
N LEU A 109 23.32 -3.33 12.22
CA LEU A 109 22.43 -3.42 11.05
C LEU A 109 23.09 -4.16 9.86
N ARG A 110 24.40 -4.40 9.87
CA ARG A 110 25.06 -5.31 8.93
C ARG A 110 24.65 -6.78 9.13
N ASN A 111 24.20 -7.13 10.33
CA ASN A 111 23.70 -8.46 10.62
C ASN A 111 22.23 -8.59 10.18
N ASN A 112 21.92 -9.52 9.29
CA ASN A 112 20.58 -9.76 8.75
C ASN A 112 19.51 -10.00 9.83
N LYS A 113 19.89 -10.70 10.91
CA LYS A 113 18.96 -11.02 12.01
C LYS A 113 18.63 -9.80 12.85
N VAL A 114 19.63 -8.97 13.16
CA VAL A 114 19.44 -7.71 13.91
C VAL A 114 18.60 -6.73 13.09
N ARG A 115 18.84 -6.68 11.78
CA ARG A 115 18.11 -5.83 10.86
C ARG A 115 16.63 -6.23 10.73
N GLY A 116 16.32 -7.54 10.69
CA GLY A 116 14.95 -8.04 10.73
C GLY A 116 14.23 -7.59 12.00
N ALA A 117 14.81 -7.88 13.15
CA ALA A 117 14.26 -7.46 14.45
C ALA A 117 14.07 -5.94 14.57
N TRP A 118 14.96 -5.15 13.97
CA TRP A 118 14.84 -3.70 13.92
C TRP A 118 13.64 -3.26 13.06
N GLY A 119 13.44 -3.87 11.89
CA GLY A 119 12.29 -3.59 11.02
C GLY A 119 10.95 -3.89 11.71
N GLU A 120 10.85 -5.03 12.39
CA GLU A 120 9.68 -5.40 13.19
C GLU A 120 9.45 -4.41 14.34
N ALA A 121 10.50 -3.99 15.05
CA ALA A 121 10.41 -2.99 16.12
C ALA A 121 9.95 -1.62 15.61
N GLN A 122 10.42 -1.18 14.42
CA GLN A 122 9.97 0.07 13.81
C GLN A 122 8.49 0.00 13.42
N LEU A 123 8.05 -1.11 12.83
CA LEU A 123 6.64 -1.33 12.51
C LEU A 123 5.76 -1.24 13.78
N ARG A 124 6.16 -1.92 14.87
CA ARG A 124 5.47 -1.85 16.15
C ARG A 124 5.39 -0.41 16.68
N ASN A 125 6.51 0.30 16.71
CA ASN A 125 6.57 1.69 17.19
C ASN A 125 5.62 2.61 16.40
N ILE A 126 5.49 2.41 15.09
CA ILE A 126 4.60 3.21 14.24
C ILE A 126 3.14 2.95 14.60
N VAL A 127 2.72 1.69 14.71
CA VAL A 127 1.32 1.36 15.01
C VAL A 127 0.94 1.75 16.44
N GLU A 128 1.83 1.58 17.42
CA GLU A 128 1.63 2.05 18.80
C GLU A 128 1.56 3.59 18.87
N SER A 129 2.40 4.29 18.10
CA SER A 129 2.36 5.76 18.01
C SER A 129 1.09 6.27 17.33
N ALA A 130 0.48 5.46 16.47
CA ALA A 130 -0.84 5.72 15.89
C ALA A 130 -1.99 5.46 16.89
N GLY A 131 -1.70 4.98 18.09
CA GLY A 131 -2.69 4.72 19.14
C GLY A 131 -3.32 3.34 19.08
N LEU A 132 -2.78 2.43 18.28
CA LEU A 132 -3.23 1.04 18.23
C LEU A 132 -2.65 0.25 19.41
N LEU A 133 -3.46 -0.63 19.98
CA LEU A 133 -3.10 -1.46 21.13
C LEU A 133 -2.81 -2.89 20.72
N GLU A 134 -1.70 -3.45 21.18
CA GLU A 134 -1.37 -4.87 20.95
C GLU A 134 -2.44 -5.78 21.59
N HIS A 135 -2.77 -6.88 20.92
CA HIS A 135 -3.84 -7.84 21.26
C HIS A 135 -5.27 -7.30 21.20
N VAL A 136 -5.45 -6.04 20.78
CA VAL A 136 -6.76 -5.42 20.54
C VAL A 136 -6.88 -4.98 19.10
N ASP A 137 -5.94 -4.15 18.65
CA ASP A 137 -5.95 -3.57 17.29
C ASP A 137 -4.92 -4.24 16.38
N PHE A 138 -3.90 -4.88 16.95
CA PHE A 138 -2.90 -5.66 16.19
C PHE A 138 -2.30 -6.79 17.01
N ASP A 139 -1.83 -7.80 16.32
CA ASP A 139 -1.02 -8.89 16.85
C ASP A 139 0.28 -9.04 16.06
N THR A 140 1.34 -9.48 16.74
CA THR A 140 2.64 -9.72 16.13
C THR A 140 2.95 -11.22 16.06
N GLN A 141 3.65 -11.63 14.97
CA GLN A 141 4.17 -12.98 14.79
C GLN A 141 3.11 -14.10 14.91
N VAL A 142 1.88 -13.81 14.52
CA VAL A 142 0.78 -14.78 14.55
C VAL A 142 1.02 -15.86 13.50
N VAL A 143 0.88 -17.12 13.92
CA VAL A 143 0.93 -18.25 13.01
C VAL A 143 -0.47 -18.46 12.45
N VAL A 144 -0.61 -18.39 11.14
CA VAL A 144 -1.87 -18.62 10.43
C VAL A 144 -1.73 -19.83 9.52
N THR A 145 -2.81 -20.56 9.35
CA THR A 145 -2.85 -21.73 8.46
C THR A 145 -3.90 -21.47 7.40
N ASP A 146 -3.51 -21.55 6.13
CA ASP A 146 -4.43 -21.38 5.02
C ASP A 146 -5.34 -22.61 4.82
N VAL A 147 -6.29 -22.49 3.89
CA VAL A 147 -7.25 -23.56 3.57
C VAL A 147 -6.59 -24.83 3.03
N ASP A 148 -5.38 -24.74 2.51
CA ASP A 148 -4.60 -25.84 1.96
C ASP A 148 -3.68 -26.48 3.03
N GLY A 149 -3.71 -25.98 4.27
CA GLY A 149 -2.92 -26.48 5.39
C GLY A 149 -1.50 -25.92 5.46
N HIS A 150 -1.14 -24.94 4.65
CA HIS A 150 0.17 -24.30 4.73
C HIS A 150 0.20 -23.31 5.90
N THR A 151 1.21 -23.45 6.72
CA THR A 151 1.44 -22.55 7.85
C THR A 151 2.24 -21.34 7.40
N GLN A 152 1.71 -20.15 7.66
CA GLN A 152 2.32 -18.87 7.33
C GLN A 152 2.44 -18.01 8.58
N ARG A 153 3.38 -17.07 8.58
CA ARG A 153 3.62 -16.20 9.73
C ARG A 153 3.93 -14.79 9.25
N PRO A 154 2.91 -13.93 9.11
CA PRO A 154 3.12 -12.51 8.92
C PRO A 154 3.79 -11.90 10.16
N ASP A 155 4.56 -10.83 10.00
CA ASP A 155 5.22 -10.15 11.11
C ASP A 155 4.23 -9.42 11.99
N MET A 156 3.15 -8.91 11.39
CA MET A 156 2.05 -8.25 12.09
C MET A 156 0.72 -8.45 11.37
N ILE A 157 -0.34 -8.44 12.16
CA ILE A 157 -1.73 -8.45 11.69
C ILE A 157 -2.44 -7.27 12.33
N ILE A 158 -3.06 -6.40 11.53
CA ILE A 158 -3.90 -5.31 12.03
C ILE A 158 -5.37 -5.72 11.94
N HIS A 159 -6.09 -5.56 13.05
CA HIS A 159 -7.52 -5.79 13.15
C HIS A 159 -8.28 -4.51 12.82
N MET A 160 -9.08 -4.56 11.77
CA MET A 160 -9.88 -3.43 11.31
C MET A 160 -11.32 -3.52 11.84
N PRO A 161 -12.01 -2.39 12.00
CA PRO A 161 -13.44 -2.40 12.31
C PRO A 161 -14.24 -3.25 11.31
N GLY A 162 -15.16 -4.05 11.81
CA GLY A 162 -15.95 -4.97 11.00
C GLY A 162 -15.32 -6.35 10.79
N GLY A 163 -14.30 -6.72 11.59
CA GLY A 163 -13.68 -8.05 11.58
C GLY A 163 -12.64 -8.25 10.49
N LYS A 164 -12.35 -7.22 9.69
CA LYS A 164 -11.34 -7.31 8.62
C LYS A 164 -9.93 -7.32 9.19
N THR A 165 -9.04 -8.05 8.53
CA THR A 165 -7.66 -8.26 8.98
C THR A 165 -6.67 -7.94 7.88
N ILE A 166 -5.66 -7.09 8.16
CA ILE A 166 -4.61 -6.72 7.20
C ILE A 166 -3.29 -7.36 7.64
N PRO A 167 -2.74 -8.30 6.86
CA PRO A 167 -1.41 -8.84 7.12
C PRO A 167 -0.33 -7.86 6.66
N ILE A 168 0.73 -7.74 7.47
CA ILE A 168 1.90 -6.91 7.19
C ILE A 168 3.16 -7.77 7.36
N ASP A 169 4.07 -7.67 6.39
CA ASP A 169 5.39 -8.29 6.45
C ASP A 169 6.46 -7.19 6.38
N ALA A 170 7.37 -7.16 7.34
CA ALA A 170 8.42 -6.17 7.44
C ALA A 170 9.70 -6.69 6.79
N LYS A 171 10.21 -6.00 5.77
CA LYS A 171 11.45 -6.38 5.10
C LYS A 171 12.30 -5.16 4.77
N ALA A 172 13.58 -5.27 5.07
CA ALA A 172 14.55 -4.26 4.68
C ALA A 172 15.71 -4.92 3.91
N PRO A 173 15.66 -5.03 2.58
CA PRO A 173 16.78 -5.49 1.76
C PRO A 173 17.87 -4.41 1.72
N TYR A 174 18.61 -4.24 2.82
CA TYR A 174 19.47 -3.09 3.07
C TYR A 174 20.93 -3.26 2.56
N ALA A 175 21.39 -4.50 2.38
CA ALA A 175 22.81 -4.79 2.22
C ALA A 175 23.46 -4.13 0.99
N ASP A 176 22.83 -4.18 -0.17
CA ASP A 176 23.41 -3.64 -1.39
C ASP A 176 23.16 -2.13 -1.50
N TYR A 177 22.03 -1.64 -0.98
CA TYR A 177 21.76 -0.21 -0.82
C TYR A 177 22.83 0.47 0.05
N GLN A 178 23.16 -0.13 1.22
CA GLN A 178 24.21 0.39 2.10
C GLN A 178 25.55 0.52 1.39
N LYS A 179 25.98 -0.54 0.68
CA LYS A 179 27.24 -0.51 -0.09
C LYS A 179 27.20 0.56 -1.19
N ALA A 180 26.07 0.76 -1.84
CA ALA A 180 25.90 1.82 -2.83
C ALA A 180 26.05 3.22 -2.21
N CYS A 181 25.49 3.45 -1.01
CA CYS A 181 25.61 4.71 -0.28
C CYS A 181 27.02 5.00 0.21
N GLU A 182 27.87 3.96 0.41
CA GLU A 182 29.27 4.13 0.77
C GLU A 182 30.11 4.70 -0.39
N ILE A 183 29.59 4.67 -1.64
CA ILE A 183 30.24 5.22 -2.84
C ILE A 183 29.74 6.65 -3.09
N PRO A 184 30.60 7.68 -2.93
CA PRO A 184 30.23 9.07 -3.15
C PRO A 184 29.94 9.36 -4.63
N ASP A 185 29.17 10.39 -4.93
CA ASP A 185 28.85 10.78 -6.31
C ASP A 185 30.05 11.36 -7.05
N THR A 186 31.13 11.71 -6.33
CA THR A 186 32.41 12.18 -6.86
C THR A 186 33.41 11.07 -7.08
N ALA A 187 33.01 9.80 -6.94
CA ALA A 187 33.88 8.62 -7.13
C ALA A 187 34.30 8.44 -8.60
N THR A 188 35.23 7.52 -8.83
CA THR A 188 35.69 7.21 -10.19
C THR A 188 34.56 6.59 -11.06
N PRO A 189 34.67 6.65 -12.39
CA PRO A 189 33.67 6.06 -13.28
C PRO A 189 33.42 4.56 -13.00
N GLU A 190 34.45 3.81 -12.64
CA GLU A 190 34.35 2.40 -12.28
C GLU A 190 33.59 2.19 -10.98
N GLU A 191 33.80 3.04 -9.98
CA GLU A 191 33.06 3.01 -8.72
C GLU A 191 31.61 3.43 -8.90
N LEU A 192 31.33 4.42 -9.75
CA LEU A 192 29.97 4.83 -10.10
C LEU A 192 29.22 3.71 -10.84
N THR A 193 29.89 2.97 -11.72
CA THR A 193 29.32 1.78 -12.34
C THR A 193 28.95 0.74 -11.29
N ARG A 194 29.86 0.48 -10.35
CA ARG A 194 29.60 -0.44 -9.23
C ARG A 194 28.45 0.03 -8.33
N LYS A 195 28.35 1.34 -8.08
CA LYS A 195 27.21 1.92 -7.36
C LYS A 195 25.89 1.61 -8.07
N SER A 196 25.83 1.80 -9.38
CA SER A 196 24.67 1.47 -10.21
C SER A 196 24.33 -0.01 -10.14
N GLU A 197 25.30 -0.91 -10.25
CA GLU A 197 25.09 -2.36 -10.11
C GLU A 197 24.50 -2.74 -8.75
N LEU A 198 24.98 -2.12 -7.67
CA LEU A 198 24.47 -2.34 -6.32
C LEU A 198 23.03 -1.84 -6.16
N LEU A 199 22.68 -0.70 -6.76
CA LEU A 199 21.30 -0.19 -6.76
C LEU A 199 20.35 -1.10 -7.55
N HIS A 200 20.81 -1.66 -8.69
CA HIS A 200 20.05 -2.65 -9.43
C HIS A 200 19.85 -3.95 -8.64
N ALA A 201 20.89 -4.41 -7.93
CA ALA A 201 20.78 -5.57 -7.06
C ALA A 201 19.79 -5.33 -5.90
N HIS A 202 19.79 -4.12 -5.33
CA HIS A 202 18.83 -3.70 -4.33
C HIS A 202 17.39 -3.70 -4.86
N ALA A 203 17.14 -3.05 -6.01
CA ALA A 203 15.81 -3.01 -6.63
C ALA A 203 15.29 -4.43 -6.95
N LYS A 204 16.17 -5.29 -7.47
CA LYS A 204 15.86 -6.71 -7.69
C LYS A 204 15.48 -7.43 -6.38
N ALA A 205 16.19 -7.17 -5.29
CA ALA A 205 15.88 -7.78 -3.99
C ALA A 205 14.51 -7.33 -3.45
N VAL A 206 14.14 -6.05 -3.65
CA VAL A 206 12.79 -5.55 -3.31
C VAL A 206 11.74 -6.24 -4.18
N ARG A 207 11.95 -6.34 -5.49
CA ARG A 207 11.05 -7.02 -6.42
C ARG A 207 10.85 -8.51 -6.08
N GLU A 208 11.91 -9.23 -5.75
CA GLU A 208 11.80 -10.63 -5.32
C GLU A 208 11.04 -10.77 -4.00
N HIS A 209 11.16 -9.80 -3.10
CA HIS A 209 10.36 -9.77 -1.88
C HIS A 209 8.88 -9.55 -2.19
N VAL A 210 8.54 -8.58 -3.03
CA VAL A 210 7.16 -8.34 -3.52
C VAL A 210 6.58 -9.61 -4.13
N LYS A 211 7.33 -10.27 -5.00
CA LYS A 211 6.91 -11.54 -5.60
C LYS A 211 6.64 -12.61 -4.54
N THR A 212 7.56 -12.79 -3.60
CA THR A 212 7.42 -13.77 -2.51
C THR A 212 6.16 -13.50 -1.67
N LEU A 213 5.85 -12.23 -1.38
CA LEU A 213 4.65 -11.85 -0.62
C LEU A 213 3.37 -12.10 -1.41
N GLY A 214 3.36 -11.76 -2.70
CA GLY A 214 2.23 -12.06 -3.57
C GLY A 214 1.97 -13.58 -3.67
N ASP A 215 3.03 -14.36 -3.80
CA ASP A 215 2.94 -15.83 -3.87
C ASP A 215 2.48 -16.46 -2.54
N LYS A 216 2.81 -15.85 -1.39
CA LYS A 216 2.36 -16.30 -0.06
C LYS A 216 0.86 -16.11 0.15
N ALA A 217 0.24 -15.12 -0.50
CA ALA A 217 -1.20 -14.86 -0.46
C ALA A 217 -1.79 -14.93 0.97
N TYR A 218 -1.19 -14.22 1.93
CA TYR A 218 -1.59 -14.24 3.35
C TYR A 218 -3.10 -14.03 3.59
N TRP A 219 -3.74 -13.29 2.69
CA TRP A 219 -5.19 -13.05 2.76
C TRP A 219 -6.04 -14.31 2.66
N ASN A 220 -5.51 -15.40 2.08
CA ASN A 220 -6.24 -16.68 1.99
C ASN A 220 -6.37 -17.40 3.34
N ALA A 221 -5.62 -16.97 4.34
CA ALA A 221 -5.67 -17.53 5.69
C ALA A 221 -6.69 -16.85 6.61
N PHE A 222 -7.43 -15.87 6.11
CA PHE A 222 -8.40 -15.09 6.87
C PHE A 222 -9.72 -14.98 6.10
N ASP A 223 -10.84 -15.25 6.75
CA ASP A 223 -12.17 -15.24 6.11
C ASP A 223 -12.59 -13.83 5.64
N ASP A 224 -12.15 -12.78 6.33
CA ASP A 224 -12.53 -11.38 6.08
C ASP A 224 -11.32 -10.46 5.77
N ALA A 225 -10.23 -11.00 5.24
CA ALA A 225 -9.08 -10.17 4.82
C ALA A 225 -9.37 -9.51 3.46
N PRO A 226 -8.91 -8.26 3.25
CA PRO A 226 -8.82 -7.72 1.90
C PRO A 226 -7.75 -8.50 1.11
N ASP A 227 -7.96 -8.65 -0.17
CA ASP A 227 -7.07 -9.38 -1.09
C ASP A 227 -5.73 -8.67 -1.32
N PHE A 228 -5.03 -8.28 -0.26
CA PHE A 228 -3.69 -7.71 -0.36
C PHE A 228 -2.91 -7.89 0.94
N VAL A 229 -1.58 -7.77 0.84
CA VAL A 229 -0.65 -7.71 1.97
C VAL A 229 0.13 -6.40 1.92
N VAL A 230 0.46 -5.85 3.07
CA VAL A 230 1.34 -4.68 3.17
C VAL A 230 2.79 -5.14 3.35
N ALA A 231 3.67 -4.71 2.44
CA ALA A 231 5.11 -4.85 2.59
C ALA A 231 5.66 -3.60 3.27
N PHE A 232 5.98 -3.70 4.54
CA PHE A 232 6.53 -2.59 5.30
C PHE A 232 8.04 -2.46 5.07
N ILE A 233 8.47 -1.35 4.48
CA ILE A 233 9.88 -0.98 4.30
C ILE A 233 10.20 0.15 5.30
N PRO A 234 11.06 -0.09 6.32
CA PRO A 234 11.24 0.82 7.45
C PRO A 234 11.99 2.12 7.13
N ASN A 235 12.40 2.32 5.88
CA ASN A 235 13.11 3.51 5.43
C ASN A 235 12.66 3.89 4.02
N GLU A 236 12.12 5.10 3.88
CA GLU A 236 11.65 5.66 2.61
C GLU A 236 12.72 5.67 1.53
N SER A 237 13.99 5.99 1.89
CA SER A 237 15.10 6.02 0.94
C SER A 237 15.39 4.66 0.29
N LEU A 238 15.10 3.54 0.99
CA LEU A 238 15.22 2.20 0.42
C LEU A 238 14.19 1.97 -0.70
N LEU A 239 12.96 2.38 -0.46
CA LEU A 239 11.88 2.26 -1.43
C LEU A 239 12.12 3.20 -2.62
N GLN A 240 12.48 4.45 -2.34
CA GLN A 240 12.78 5.45 -3.37
C GLN A 240 13.90 4.97 -4.30
N ALA A 241 15.03 4.51 -3.76
CA ALA A 241 16.15 4.02 -4.56
C ALA A 241 15.76 2.81 -5.44
N ALA A 242 14.90 1.93 -4.93
CA ALA A 242 14.37 0.81 -5.71
C ALA A 242 13.46 1.29 -6.85
N LEU A 243 12.57 2.26 -6.60
CA LEU A 243 11.65 2.81 -7.60
C LEU A 243 12.35 3.66 -8.67
N GLU A 244 13.41 4.42 -8.30
CA GLU A 244 14.25 5.15 -9.25
C GLU A 244 14.99 4.20 -10.20
N THR A 245 15.41 3.05 -9.68
CA THR A 245 16.13 2.03 -10.46
C THR A 245 15.19 1.16 -11.28
N ASP A 246 14.00 0.88 -10.77
CA ASP A 246 12.97 0.03 -11.37
C ASP A 246 11.60 0.71 -11.30
N PRO A 247 11.26 1.60 -12.25
CA PRO A 247 10.00 2.34 -12.25
C PRO A 247 8.74 1.46 -12.37
N THR A 248 8.87 0.21 -12.81
CA THR A 248 7.74 -0.73 -12.95
C THR A 248 7.44 -1.50 -11.67
N LEU A 249 8.26 -1.34 -10.64
CA LEU A 249 8.16 -2.08 -9.37
C LEU A 249 6.81 -1.85 -8.68
N MET A 250 6.30 -0.62 -8.69
CA MET A 250 5.01 -0.29 -8.07
C MET A 250 3.84 -0.98 -8.78
N ASP A 251 3.81 -0.94 -10.11
CA ASP A 251 2.76 -1.58 -10.90
C ASP A 251 2.79 -3.11 -10.73
N ASP A 252 3.98 -3.70 -10.66
CA ASP A 252 4.14 -5.14 -10.41
C ASP A 252 3.70 -5.52 -9.00
N ALA A 253 3.95 -4.68 -8.01
CA ALA A 253 3.49 -4.89 -6.64
C ALA A 253 1.96 -4.87 -6.56
N PHE A 254 1.30 -3.87 -7.15
CA PHE A 254 -0.16 -3.81 -7.19
C PHE A 254 -0.78 -4.97 -7.96
N ALA A 255 -0.19 -5.38 -9.10
CA ALA A 255 -0.64 -6.53 -9.85
C ALA A 255 -0.58 -7.83 -9.03
N ARG A 256 0.35 -7.92 -8.07
CA ARG A 256 0.52 -9.04 -7.13
C ARG A 256 -0.22 -8.85 -5.81
N LYS A 257 -1.06 -7.82 -5.70
CA LYS A 257 -1.81 -7.51 -4.47
C LYS A 257 -0.88 -7.22 -3.27
N VAL A 258 0.25 -6.60 -3.51
CA VAL A 258 1.21 -6.14 -2.49
C VAL A 258 1.20 -4.61 -2.47
N ALA A 259 0.89 -4.03 -1.32
CA ALA A 259 0.98 -2.59 -1.07
C ALA A 259 2.38 -2.30 -0.48
N LEU A 260 3.12 -1.39 -1.13
CA LEU A 260 4.43 -0.90 -0.69
C LEU A 260 4.29 0.40 0.09
#